data_056526141d5dae74f1eb56dfe6f95214
#
_entry.id   056526141d5dae74f1eb56dfe6f95214
#
_cell.length_a   1.000
_cell.length_b   1.000
_cell.length_c   1.000
_cell.angle_alpha   90.00
_cell.angle_beta   90.00
_cell.angle_gamma   90.00
#
_symmetry.space_group_name_H-M   'P 1'
#
loop_
_entity.id
_entity.type
_entity.pdbx_description
1 polymer ?
#
loop_
_entity_poly.entity_id
_entity_poly.type
_entity_poly.pdbx_seq_one_letter_code
_entity_poly.pdbx_strand_id
1 'polypeptide(L)'
;MALIRTGIGYDIHRLVPGRKLIIGGVEIPYEKGLLGHSDADVLVHAVIDALFGAAALGDIGAHFPDTDERYKDANSMMLLQEACAELAEHGYEIVNVDSNIIIQSPKMAPYINLMRENIAKALKTDIDNISVKAKTNEKLDSQGNGESVSAQAVCLIAKR
;
A
#
# COMPACT_ATOMS: atom_id res chain seq x y z
N MET A 1 -23.06 -8.78 18.24
CA MET A 1 -21.69 -9.15 17.92
C MET A 1 -21.30 -8.37 16.65
N ALA A 2 -20.24 -7.56 16.71
CA ALA A 2 -19.82 -6.83 15.52
C ALA A 2 -19.30 -7.80 14.46
N LEU A 3 -19.65 -7.60 13.19
CA LEU A 3 -19.14 -8.38 12.08
C LEU A 3 -17.73 -7.88 11.74
N ILE A 4 -16.71 -8.67 12.08
CA ILE A 4 -15.30 -8.38 11.80
C ILE A 4 -14.89 -9.18 10.56
N ARG A 5 -14.16 -8.54 9.64
CA ARG A 5 -13.63 -9.16 8.42
C ARG A 5 -12.14 -8.87 8.29
N THR A 6 -11.42 -9.82 7.72
CA THR A 6 -10.00 -9.68 7.40
C THR A 6 -9.79 -9.67 5.90
N GLY A 7 -8.78 -8.95 5.45
CA GLY A 7 -8.34 -8.95 4.06
C GLY A 7 -6.83 -9.03 3.97
N ILE A 8 -6.36 -9.55 2.85
CA ILE A 8 -4.94 -9.65 2.50
C ILE A 8 -4.69 -8.93 1.17
N GLY A 9 -3.57 -8.22 1.08
CA GLY A 9 -3.12 -7.60 -0.15
C GLY A 9 -1.65 -7.90 -0.41
N TYR A 10 -1.29 -7.95 -1.68
CA TYR A 10 0.06 -8.13 -2.16
C TYR A 10 0.27 -7.32 -3.43
N ASP A 11 1.41 -6.65 -3.54
CA ASP A 11 1.82 -5.98 -4.77
C ASP A 11 3.33 -6.08 -4.96
N ILE A 12 3.79 -5.98 -6.20
CA ILE A 12 5.20 -5.98 -6.58
C ILE A 12 5.42 -5.06 -7.78
N HIS A 13 6.46 -4.25 -7.72
CA HIS A 13 6.88 -3.40 -8.82
C HIS A 13 8.39 -3.55 -9.07
N ARG A 14 8.78 -3.39 -10.35
CA ARG A 14 10.18 -3.40 -10.75
C ARG A 14 10.85 -2.09 -10.32
N LEU A 15 12.08 -2.18 -9.82
CA LEU A 15 12.98 -1.04 -9.59
C LEU A 15 13.73 -0.71 -10.88
N VAL A 16 13.61 0.54 -11.34
CA VAL A 16 14.27 1.03 -12.55
C VAL A 16 14.89 2.41 -12.33
N PRO A 17 15.98 2.74 -13.04
CA PRO A 17 16.52 4.10 -13.04
C PRO A 17 15.53 5.12 -13.59
N GLY A 18 15.64 6.39 -13.16
CA GLY A 18 14.86 7.50 -13.71
C GLY A 18 13.43 7.63 -13.21
N ARG A 19 13.03 6.82 -12.24
CA ARG A 19 11.75 6.92 -11.53
C ARG A 19 11.98 7.33 -10.08
N LYS A 20 11.01 8.05 -9.51
CA LYS A 20 10.98 8.33 -8.07
C LYS A 20 10.65 7.05 -7.29
N LEU A 21 11.26 6.88 -6.14
CA LEU A 21 10.91 5.84 -5.19
C LEU A 21 9.90 6.39 -4.19
N ILE A 22 8.62 6.03 -4.37
CA ILE A 22 7.52 6.45 -3.50
C ILE A 22 6.95 5.21 -2.83
N ILE A 23 6.99 5.15 -1.50
CA ILE A 23 6.46 4.06 -0.69
C ILE A 23 5.74 4.64 0.53
N GLY A 24 4.50 4.24 0.74
CA GLY A 24 3.67 4.77 1.82
C GLY A 24 3.45 6.29 1.73
N GLY A 25 3.37 6.83 0.52
CA GLY A 25 3.25 8.25 0.26
C GLY A 25 4.52 9.06 0.54
N VAL A 26 5.66 8.42 0.77
CA VAL A 26 6.95 9.06 1.05
C VAL A 26 7.87 8.93 -0.15
N GLU A 27 8.35 10.07 -0.67
CA GLU A 27 9.41 10.09 -1.66
C GLU A 27 10.77 9.86 -0.99
N ILE A 28 11.39 8.73 -1.31
CA ILE A 28 12.63 8.27 -0.68
C ILE A 28 13.79 8.55 -1.64
N PRO A 29 14.84 9.27 -1.21
CA PRO A 29 16.01 9.50 -2.03
C PRO A 29 16.69 8.17 -2.38
N TYR A 30 16.70 7.84 -3.65
CA TYR A 30 17.34 6.63 -4.19
C TYR A 30 17.59 6.78 -5.69
N GLU A 31 18.56 6.04 -6.21
CA GLU A 31 18.95 6.08 -7.64
C GLU A 31 17.94 5.42 -8.57
N LYS A 32 17.06 4.59 -8.01
CA LYS A 32 15.98 3.89 -8.72
C LYS A 32 14.63 4.19 -8.08
N GLY A 33 13.58 4.01 -8.85
CA GLY A 33 12.20 4.06 -8.37
C GLY A 33 11.34 2.95 -8.95
N LEU A 34 10.11 2.86 -8.52
CA LEU A 34 9.18 1.81 -8.92
C LEU A 34 8.51 2.12 -10.24
N LEU A 35 8.45 1.14 -11.13
CA LEU A 35 7.81 1.23 -12.44
C LEU A 35 6.35 0.80 -12.35
N GLY A 36 5.44 1.64 -12.78
CA GLY A 36 4.01 1.36 -12.86
C GLY A 36 3.23 2.46 -13.56
N HIS A 37 1.94 2.24 -13.77
CA HIS A 37 1.03 3.20 -14.42
C HIS A 37 0.78 4.45 -13.56
N SER A 38 0.59 4.26 -12.24
CA SER A 38 0.50 5.32 -11.22
C SER A 38 1.89 5.71 -10.69
N ASP A 39 1.98 6.25 -9.50
CA ASP A 39 3.24 6.45 -8.78
C ASP A 39 3.92 5.13 -8.34
N ALA A 40 3.27 4.00 -8.58
CA ALA A 40 3.75 2.64 -8.23
C ALA A 40 4.05 2.45 -6.74
N ASP A 41 3.29 3.09 -5.86
CA ASP A 41 3.42 2.93 -4.41
C ASP A 41 2.96 1.52 -4.00
N VAL A 42 3.91 0.61 -3.96
CA VAL A 42 3.67 -0.82 -3.72
C VAL A 42 3.00 -1.10 -2.37
N LEU A 43 3.33 -0.30 -1.34
CA LEU A 43 2.74 -0.45 -0.01
C LEU A 43 1.27 -0.05 -0.01
N VAL A 44 0.97 1.11 -0.56
CA VAL A 44 -0.40 1.64 -0.63
C VAL A 44 -1.29 0.74 -1.49
N HIS A 45 -0.78 0.22 -2.62
CA HIS A 45 -1.52 -0.73 -3.46
C HIS A 45 -1.86 -2.02 -2.71
N ALA A 46 -0.93 -2.58 -1.93
CA ALA A 46 -1.20 -3.75 -1.11
C ALA A 46 -2.26 -3.47 -0.02
N VAL A 47 -2.22 -2.29 0.60
CA VAL A 47 -3.23 -1.87 1.58
C VAL A 47 -4.61 -1.74 0.94
N ILE A 48 -4.72 -1.11 -0.24
CA ILE A 48 -5.98 -0.99 -0.97
C ILE A 48 -6.57 -2.36 -1.28
N ASP A 49 -5.76 -3.29 -1.78
CA ASP A 49 -6.22 -4.65 -2.08
C ASP A 49 -6.71 -5.39 -0.82
N ALA A 50 -6.00 -5.23 0.30
CA ALA A 50 -6.43 -5.81 1.57
C ALA A 50 -7.80 -5.27 2.00
N LEU A 51 -8.02 -3.97 1.87
CA LEU A 51 -9.28 -3.31 2.24
C LEU A 51 -10.45 -3.78 1.36
N PHE A 52 -10.29 -3.76 0.04
CA PHE A 52 -11.32 -4.23 -0.88
C PHE A 52 -11.59 -5.73 -0.70
N GLY A 53 -10.55 -6.53 -0.50
CA GLY A 53 -10.70 -7.96 -0.22
C GLY A 53 -11.47 -8.24 1.07
N ALA A 54 -11.20 -7.51 2.15
CA ALA A 54 -11.94 -7.63 3.40
C ALA A 54 -13.43 -7.33 3.23
N ALA A 55 -13.76 -6.32 2.43
CA ALA A 55 -15.15 -5.93 2.13
C ALA A 55 -15.81 -6.82 1.06
N ALA A 56 -15.08 -7.72 0.41
CA ALA A 56 -15.50 -8.52 -0.74
C ALA A 56 -15.94 -7.66 -1.95
N LEU A 57 -15.21 -6.56 -2.18
CA LEU A 57 -15.46 -5.60 -3.26
C LEU A 57 -14.55 -5.80 -4.50
N GLY A 58 -13.75 -6.86 -4.52
CA GLY A 58 -12.79 -7.11 -5.60
C GLY A 58 -11.39 -6.60 -5.28
N ASP A 59 -10.68 -6.11 -6.27
CA ASP A 59 -9.29 -5.68 -6.21
C ASP A 59 -9.08 -4.26 -6.71
N ILE A 60 -7.87 -3.74 -6.53
CA ILE A 60 -7.48 -2.39 -6.96
C ILE A 60 -7.69 -2.20 -8.48
N GLY A 61 -7.40 -3.21 -9.30
CA GLY A 61 -7.53 -3.12 -10.74
C GLY A 61 -8.97 -2.99 -11.23
N ALA A 62 -9.94 -3.54 -10.48
CA ALA A 62 -11.37 -3.40 -10.79
C ALA A 62 -11.88 -1.98 -10.52
N HIS A 63 -11.36 -1.31 -9.49
CA HIS A 63 -11.77 0.05 -9.10
C HIS A 63 -10.97 1.15 -9.80
N PHE A 64 -9.67 0.92 -10.01
CA PHE A 64 -8.71 1.88 -10.58
C PHE A 64 -7.92 1.23 -11.73
N PRO A 65 -8.58 0.90 -12.86
CA PRO A 65 -7.92 0.19 -13.95
C PRO A 65 -6.77 1.01 -14.55
N ASP A 66 -5.65 0.36 -14.81
CA ASP A 66 -4.46 0.96 -15.42
C ASP A 66 -4.67 1.35 -16.90
N THR A 67 -5.78 0.93 -17.48
CA THR A 67 -6.23 1.37 -18.82
C THR A 67 -6.96 2.72 -18.81
N ASP A 68 -7.31 3.24 -17.63
CA ASP A 68 -8.01 4.51 -17.48
C ASP A 68 -7.00 5.66 -17.32
N GLU A 69 -6.99 6.57 -18.30
CA GLU A 69 -6.10 7.74 -18.30
C GLU A 69 -6.24 8.65 -17.06
N ARG A 70 -7.38 8.60 -16.35
CA ARG A 70 -7.59 9.36 -15.12
C ARG A 70 -6.62 8.94 -14.01
N TYR A 71 -6.12 7.70 -14.05
CA TYR A 71 -5.22 7.14 -13.03
C TYR A 71 -3.76 7.11 -13.47
N LYS A 72 -3.46 7.59 -14.68
CA LYS A 72 -2.09 7.75 -15.15
C LYS A 72 -1.34 8.74 -14.24
N ASP A 73 -0.18 8.32 -13.75
CA ASP A 73 0.62 9.07 -12.79
C ASP A 73 -0.15 9.48 -11.50
N ALA A 74 -1.24 8.77 -11.20
CA ALA A 74 -2.06 9.05 -10.03
C ALA A 74 -1.26 8.90 -8.73
N ASN A 75 -1.56 9.78 -7.78
CA ASN A 75 -1.07 9.67 -6.42
C ASN A 75 -1.84 8.58 -5.69
N SER A 76 -1.17 7.48 -5.34
CA SER A 76 -1.80 6.33 -4.69
C SER A 76 -2.43 6.66 -3.33
N MET A 77 -1.96 7.71 -2.65
CA MET A 77 -2.61 8.17 -1.41
C MET A 77 -4.04 8.68 -1.66
N MET A 78 -4.30 9.28 -2.82
CA MET A 78 -5.67 9.65 -3.21
C MET A 78 -6.53 8.42 -3.49
N LEU A 79 -5.97 7.41 -4.15
CA LEU A 79 -6.66 6.13 -4.37
C LEU A 79 -7.00 5.45 -3.04
N LEU A 80 -6.12 5.53 -2.05
CA LEU A 80 -6.36 5.00 -0.71
C LEU A 80 -7.50 5.74 0.00
N GLN A 81 -7.58 7.07 -0.16
CA GLN A 81 -8.68 7.87 0.37
C GLN A 81 -10.02 7.50 -0.27
N GLU A 82 -10.04 7.28 -1.58
CA GLU A 82 -11.23 6.83 -2.31
C GLU A 82 -11.68 5.45 -1.85
N ALA A 83 -10.73 4.50 -1.70
CA ALA A 83 -11.02 3.18 -1.17
C ALA A 83 -11.60 3.23 0.26
N CYS A 84 -11.05 4.10 1.12
CA CYS A 84 -11.58 4.31 2.47
C CYS A 84 -13.01 4.86 2.44
N ALA A 85 -13.31 5.80 1.56
CA ALA A 85 -14.65 6.36 1.40
C ALA A 85 -15.65 5.30 0.92
N GLU A 86 -15.27 4.47 -0.04
CA GLU A 86 -16.09 3.38 -0.54
C GLU A 86 -16.41 2.32 0.54
N LEU A 87 -15.42 1.95 1.36
CA LEU A 87 -15.66 1.09 2.51
C LEU A 87 -16.69 1.68 3.48
N ALA A 88 -16.57 2.98 3.76
CA ALA A 88 -17.51 3.68 4.65
C ALA A 88 -18.93 3.71 4.09
N GLU A 89 -19.12 3.87 2.77
CA GLU A 89 -20.42 3.77 2.10
C GLU A 89 -21.03 2.39 2.24
N HIS A 90 -20.21 1.34 2.26
CA HIS A 90 -20.65 -0.05 2.52
C HIS A 90 -20.81 -0.35 4.01
N GLY A 91 -20.67 0.64 4.90
CA GLY A 91 -20.89 0.52 6.33
C GLY A 91 -19.74 -0.14 7.09
N TYR A 92 -18.52 -0.09 6.55
CA TYR A 92 -17.32 -0.61 7.21
C TYR A 92 -16.47 0.51 7.81
N GLU A 93 -15.79 0.19 8.88
CA GLU A 93 -14.75 1.01 9.49
C GLU A 93 -13.43 0.23 9.60
N ILE A 94 -12.32 0.94 9.55
CA ILE A 94 -10.99 0.35 9.69
C ILE A 94 -10.71 0.07 11.16
N VAL A 95 -10.37 -1.17 11.47
CA VAL A 95 -9.92 -1.56 12.83
C VAL A 95 -8.42 -1.42 12.93
N ASN A 96 -7.68 -2.10 12.05
CA ASN A 96 -6.23 -1.94 11.93
C ASN A 96 -5.70 -2.42 10.58
N VAL A 97 -4.48 -1.99 10.27
CA VAL A 97 -3.70 -2.45 9.13
C VAL A 97 -2.30 -2.82 9.59
N ASP A 98 -1.84 -4.01 9.24
CA ASP A 98 -0.44 -4.44 9.38
C ASP A 98 0.16 -4.71 8.00
N SER A 99 1.43 -4.36 7.80
CA SER A 99 2.06 -4.47 6.49
C SER A 99 3.56 -4.73 6.57
N ASN A 100 4.07 -5.34 5.50
CA ASN A 100 5.48 -5.57 5.25
C ASN A 100 5.91 -4.92 3.93
N ILE A 101 7.08 -4.30 3.94
CA ILE A 101 7.79 -3.90 2.72
C ILE A 101 9.00 -4.83 2.58
N ILE A 102 9.13 -5.50 1.44
CA ILE A 102 10.27 -6.34 1.13
C ILE A 102 11.15 -5.59 0.12
N ILE A 103 12.28 -5.09 0.62
CA ILE A 103 13.20 -4.24 -0.14
C ILE A 103 14.63 -4.47 0.34
N GLN A 104 15.56 -4.69 -0.59
CA GLN A 104 16.97 -4.89 -0.24
C GLN A 104 17.66 -3.57 0.15
N SER A 105 17.40 -2.52 -0.58
CA SER A 105 17.91 -1.15 -0.38
C SER A 105 16.98 -0.13 -1.00
N PRO A 106 16.92 1.11 -0.47
CA PRO A 106 17.59 1.64 0.73
C PRO A 106 16.91 1.19 2.02
N LYS A 107 17.49 1.56 3.19
CA LYS A 107 16.88 1.29 4.50
C LYS A 107 15.59 2.10 4.67
N MET A 108 14.52 1.42 5.08
CA MET A 108 13.19 2.04 5.29
C MET A 108 13.02 2.66 6.68
N ALA A 109 13.80 2.23 7.67
CA ALA A 109 13.63 2.64 9.06
C ALA A 109 13.43 4.16 9.28
N PRO A 110 14.16 5.06 8.59
CA PRO A 110 13.96 6.51 8.78
C PRO A 110 12.59 7.02 8.30
N TYR A 111 11.88 6.25 7.46
CA TYR A 111 10.64 6.68 6.78
C TYR A 111 9.38 5.99 7.31
N ILE A 112 9.54 4.94 8.11
CA ILE A 112 8.41 4.10 8.57
C ILE A 112 7.35 4.91 9.29
N ASN A 113 7.74 5.80 10.19
CA ASN A 113 6.77 6.57 10.96
C ASN A 113 5.95 7.52 10.08
N LEU A 114 6.60 8.18 9.12
CA LEU A 114 5.92 9.06 8.17
C LEU A 114 4.95 8.26 7.26
N MET A 115 5.33 7.03 6.84
CA MET A 115 4.43 6.15 6.09
C MET A 115 3.17 5.81 6.93
N ARG A 116 3.34 5.50 8.21
CA ARG A 116 2.23 5.24 9.13
C ARG A 116 1.30 6.44 9.26
N GLU A 117 1.86 7.63 9.45
CA GLU A 117 1.10 8.89 9.53
C GLU A 117 0.28 9.14 8.26
N ASN A 118 0.91 8.97 7.08
CA ASN A 118 0.24 9.16 5.80
C ASN A 118 -0.93 8.19 5.62
N ILE A 119 -0.72 6.90 5.91
CA ILE A 119 -1.75 5.88 5.78
C ILE A 119 -2.88 6.12 6.79
N ALA A 120 -2.55 6.41 8.05
CA ALA A 120 -3.53 6.70 9.09
C ALA A 120 -4.43 7.88 8.71
N LYS A 121 -3.82 8.96 8.19
CA LYS A 121 -4.55 10.14 7.70
C LYS A 121 -5.48 9.80 6.53
N ALA A 122 -5.00 9.03 5.55
CA ALA A 122 -5.81 8.62 4.40
C ALA A 122 -6.98 7.73 4.81
N LEU A 123 -6.78 6.84 5.77
CA LEU A 123 -7.79 5.93 6.29
C LEU A 123 -8.65 6.53 7.41
N LYS A 124 -8.40 7.77 7.80
CA LYS A 124 -9.13 8.47 8.88
C LYS A 124 -9.17 7.68 10.19
N THR A 125 -8.05 7.04 10.53
CA THR A 125 -7.87 6.24 11.74
C THR A 125 -6.67 6.74 12.56
N ASP A 126 -6.51 6.21 13.78
CA ASP A 126 -5.36 6.52 14.61
C ASP A 126 -4.09 5.85 14.07
N ILE A 127 -2.94 6.50 14.24
CA ILE A 127 -1.63 5.95 13.85
C ILE A 127 -1.33 4.62 14.57
N ASP A 128 -1.85 4.43 15.76
CA ASP A 128 -1.66 3.19 16.54
C ASP A 128 -2.36 1.98 15.89
N ASN A 129 -3.28 2.21 14.96
CA ASN A 129 -3.93 1.17 14.17
C ASN A 129 -3.14 0.81 12.89
N ILE A 130 -2.03 1.49 12.62
CA ILE A 130 -1.24 1.29 11.39
C ILE A 130 0.15 0.79 11.74
N SER A 131 0.48 -0.41 11.28
CA SER A 131 1.80 -1.02 11.40
C SER A 131 2.46 -1.14 10.03
N VAL A 132 3.71 -0.70 9.93
CA VAL A 132 4.56 -0.86 8.75
C VAL A 132 5.90 -1.42 9.18
N LYS A 133 6.29 -2.55 8.61
CA LYS A 133 7.57 -3.22 8.85
C LYS A 133 8.32 -3.33 7.52
N ALA A 134 9.64 -3.32 7.57
CA ALA A 134 10.46 -3.54 6.40
C ALA A 134 11.41 -4.71 6.62
N LYS A 135 11.62 -5.48 5.56
CA LYS A 135 12.48 -6.65 5.53
C LYS A 135 13.35 -6.61 4.28
N THR A 136 14.58 -7.08 4.41
CA THR A 136 15.33 -7.51 3.23
C THR A 136 14.88 -8.92 2.83
N ASN A 137 15.19 -9.33 1.62
CA ASN A 137 15.00 -10.72 1.20
C ASN A 137 16.31 -11.53 1.22
N GLU A 138 17.24 -11.12 2.12
CA GLU A 138 18.50 -11.81 2.37
C GLU A 138 19.32 -12.09 1.08
N LYS A 139 19.28 -11.14 0.12
CA LYS A 139 19.91 -11.22 -1.20
C LYS A 139 19.38 -12.37 -2.08
N LEU A 140 18.20 -12.89 -1.76
CA LEU A 140 17.53 -13.92 -2.54
C LEU A 140 16.52 -13.29 -3.52
N ASP A 141 16.35 -13.94 -4.68
CA ASP A 141 15.43 -13.59 -5.77
C ASP A 141 15.57 -12.15 -6.32
N SER A 142 14.59 -11.67 -7.08
CA SER A 142 14.58 -10.33 -7.69
C SER A 142 14.58 -9.21 -6.66
N GLN A 143 13.97 -9.44 -5.50
CA GLN A 143 13.92 -8.45 -4.42
C GLN A 143 15.29 -8.35 -3.73
N GLY A 144 15.91 -9.48 -3.43
CA GLY A 144 17.24 -9.55 -2.84
C GLY A 144 18.34 -9.06 -3.78
N ASN A 145 18.12 -9.13 -5.10
CA ASN A 145 19.02 -8.58 -6.10
C ASN A 145 18.80 -7.08 -6.38
N GLY A 146 17.82 -6.46 -5.72
CA GLY A 146 17.51 -5.04 -5.94
C GLY A 146 16.85 -4.73 -7.29
N GLU A 147 16.13 -5.69 -7.86
CA GLU A 147 15.42 -5.56 -9.14
C GLU A 147 13.93 -5.24 -8.96
N SER A 148 13.39 -5.53 -7.79
CA SER A 148 11.98 -5.29 -7.45
C SER A 148 11.79 -4.99 -5.97
N VAL A 149 10.62 -4.43 -5.66
CA VAL A 149 10.12 -4.25 -4.29
C VAL A 149 8.71 -4.82 -4.24
N SER A 150 8.40 -5.55 -3.19
CA SER A 150 7.05 -6.01 -2.91
C SER A 150 6.55 -5.52 -1.57
N ALA A 151 5.24 -5.55 -1.40
CA ALA A 151 4.58 -5.30 -0.13
C ALA A 151 3.44 -6.30 0.09
N GLN A 152 3.20 -6.57 1.36
CA GLN A 152 2.07 -7.35 1.84
C GLN A 152 1.32 -6.53 2.87
N ALA A 153 0.01 -6.64 2.87
CA ALA A 153 -0.84 -6.02 3.88
C ALA A 153 -1.92 -6.99 4.36
N VAL A 154 -2.23 -6.87 5.63
CA VAL A 154 -3.39 -7.52 6.26
C VAL A 154 -4.18 -6.43 6.96
N CYS A 155 -5.49 -6.46 6.85
CA CYS A 155 -6.36 -5.54 7.57
C CYS A 155 -7.48 -6.26 8.31
N LEU A 156 -7.98 -5.59 9.34
CA LEU A 156 -9.27 -5.87 9.95
C LEU A 156 -10.20 -4.69 9.71
N ILE A 157 -11.41 -4.98 9.28
CA ILE A 157 -12.51 -4.02 9.20
C ILE A 157 -13.70 -4.54 10.01
N ALA A 158 -14.51 -3.63 10.54
CA ALA A 158 -15.72 -3.96 11.26
C ALA A 158 -16.93 -3.31 10.59
N LYS A 159 -18.06 -4.00 10.58
CA LYS A 159 -19.31 -3.41 10.12
C LYS A 159 -19.94 -2.60 11.25
N ARG A 160 -20.30 -1.35 10.96
CA ARG A 160 -21.04 -0.46 11.86
C ARG A 160 -22.48 -0.90 12.06
#